data_014b95a0a8c2f60fbf0c7f397cac0534
#
_entry.id   014b95a0a8c2f60fbf0c7f397cac0534
#
_cell.length_a   1.000
_cell.length_b   1.000
_cell.length_c   1.000
_cell.angle_alpha   90.00
_cell.angle_beta   90.00
_cell.angle_gamma   90.00
#
_symmetry.space_group_name_H-M   'P 1'
#
loop_
_entity.id
_entity.type
_entity.pdbx_description
1 polymer ?
#
loop_
_entity_poly.entity_id
_entity_poly.type
_entity_poly.pdbx_seq_one_letter_code
_entity_poly.pdbx_strand_id
1 'polypeptide(L)'
;MPDPLRLPVFAAPMFLVSGPDLVIAACKAGIVGAFPTPNCRSIEQLDEWMTRIRAEVGTRPWCANLVTHSSNARLPQDLALVAKHQPPFVVTALGSPKPAIETVHAYGGKVIADVTSVTLAKKAIAAGADGLACICAGAGGHTGTLSPFAFISAVRAFFDGPLIVGGGISDGAGVAGAIAAGADYVYMGTSFIAAEESLAPVAYKDMLAAAQIEDLLVSAGITGTPASWLKPSLRDNGMDPDNMPDAPGRAYDSSQSFKGKRWADVWSAGQGVGAVKGTEPAAVIVERLAREYDAAQARLAARRERSLA
;
A
#
# COMPACT_ATOMS: atom_id res chain seq x y z
N MET A 1 -15.97 20.78 0.20
CA MET A 1 -14.95 20.02 0.95
C MET A 1 -15.08 18.57 0.55
N PRO A 2 -13.99 17.78 0.45
CA PRO A 2 -14.12 16.35 0.24
C PRO A 2 -14.91 15.73 1.41
N ASP A 3 -15.63 14.63 1.13
CA ASP A 3 -16.33 13.90 2.17
C ASP A 3 -15.32 13.42 3.23
N PRO A 4 -15.64 13.54 4.54
CA PRO A 4 -14.73 13.08 5.58
C PRO A 4 -14.50 11.57 5.45
N LEU A 5 -13.26 11.14 5.65
CA LEU A 5 -12.95 9.71 5.73
C LEU A 5 -13.59 9.11 6.99
N ARG A 6 -14.13 7.90 6.85
CA ARG A 6 -14.61 7.09 7.97
C ARG A 6 -13.45 6.57 8.81
N LEU A 7 -12.36 6.20 8.12
CA LEU A 7 -11.12 5.76 8.73
C LEU A 7 -9.91 6.38 8.02
N PRO A 8 -8.85 6.72 8.72
CA PRO A 8 -7.61 7.22 8.14
C PRO A 8 -6.80 6.07 7.51
N VAL A 9 -7.39 5.39 6.53
CA VAL A 9 -6.83 4.21 5.88
C VAL A 9 -6.76 4.40 4.38
N PHE A 10 -5.67 3.96 3.78
CA PHE A 10 -5.55 3.73 2.36
C PHE A 10 -5.62 2.21 2.10
N ALA A 11 -6.51 1.79 1.23
CA ALA A 11 -6.35 0.50 0.56
C ALA A 11 -5.11 0.63 -0.32
N ALA A 12 -4.01 0.02 0.11
CA ALA A 12 -2.68 0.22 -0.48
C ALA A 12 -2.67 -0.08 -1.99
N PRO A 13 -1.88 0.66 -2.78
CA PRO A 13 -1.72 0.36 -4.19
C PRO A 13 -0.96 -0.96 -4.37
N MET A 14 -1.60 -1.96 -4.96
CA MET A 14 -1.06 -3.31 -5.09
C MET A 14 -0.93 -3.69 -6.56
N PHE A 15 0.29 -4.07 -6.98
CA PHE A 15 0.56 -4.47 -8.35
C PHE A 15 -0.25 -5.73 -8.73
N LEU A 16 -0.91 -5.69 -9.89
CA LEU A 16 -1.81 -6.72 -10.43
C LEU A 16 -3.07 -7.02 -9.59
N VAL A 17 -3.29 -6.31 -8.49
CA VAL A 17 -4.40 -6.55 -7.55
C VAL A 17 -5.36 -5.37 -7.48
N SER A 18 -4.86 -4.15 -7.35
CA SER A 18 -5.72 -2.97 -7.26
C SER A 18 -6.22 -2.56 -8.64
N GLY A 19 -7.52 -2.67 -8.86
CA GLY A 19 -8.24 -2.21 -10.04
C GLY A 19 -9.25 -1.11 -9.72
N PRO A 20 -9.97 -0.59 -10.73
CA PRO A 20 -10.93 0.49 -10.53
C PRO A 20 -12.06 0.09 -9.57
N ASP A 21 -12.53 -1.17 -9.61
CA ASP A 21 -13.59 -1.64 -8.74
C ASP A 21 -13.20 -1.57 -7.26
N LEU A 22 -11.99 -2.02 -6.91
CA LEU A 22 -11.47 -1.94 -5.55
C LEU A 22 -11.30 -0.49 -5.09
N VAL A 23 -10.74 0.38 -5.96
CA VAL A 23 -10.57 1.81 -5.63
C VAL A 23 -11.92 2.46 -5.35
N ILE A 24 -12.91 2.24 -6.22
CA ILE A 24 -14.25 2.80 -6.09
C ILE A 24 -14.95 2.29 -4.83
N ALA A 25 -14.90 0.99 -4.57
CA ALA A 25 -15.49 0.37 -3.38
C ALA A 25 -14.87 0.91 -2.08
N ALA A 26 -13.54 1.00 -2.03
CA ALA A 26 -12.81 1.57 -0.89
C ALA A 26 -13.21 3.04 -0.63
N CYS A 27 -13.24 3.87 -1.69
CA CYS A 27 -13.64 5.27 -1.57
C CYS A 27 -15.11 5.41 -1.12
N LYS A 28 -16.02 4.61 -1.66
CA LYS A 28 -17.44 4.60 -1.26
C LYS A 28 -17.62 4.11 0.19
N ALA A 29 -16.74 3.23 0.67
CA ALA A 29 -16.73 2.77 2.06
C ALA A 29 -16.14 3.80 3.05
N GLY A 30 -15.55 4.89 2.57
CA GLY A 30 -15.03 5.99 3.40
C GLY A 30 -13.56 5.86 3.78
N ILE A 31 -12.75 5.21 2.95
CA ILE A 31 -11.28 5.19 3.01
C ILE A 31 -10.70 5.67 1.69
N VAL A 32 -9.38 5.83 1.59
CA VAL A 32 -8.73 6.18 0.32
C VAL A 32 -8.44 4.92 -0.48
N GLY A 33 -9.06 4.78 -1.66
CA GLY A 33 -8.71 3.74 -2.61
C GLY A 33 -7.48 4.13 -3.43
N ALA A 34 -6.55 3.19 -3.65
CA ALA A 34 -5.33 3.44 -4.40
C ALA A 34 -5.02 2.34 -5.41
N PHE A 35 -4.45 2.70 -6.57
CA PHE A 35 -3.95 1.73 -7.55
C PHE A 35 -2.65 2.17 -8.19
N PRO A 36 -1.76 1.23 -8.58
CA PRO A 36 -0.55 1.53 -9.33
C PRO A 36 -0.87 1.71 -10.82
N THR A 37 -0.36 2.78 -11.45
CA THR A 37 -0.56 3.02 -12.89
C THR A 37 -0.02 1.88 -13.77
N PRO A 38 1.05 1.13 -13.38
CA PRO A 38 1.50 -0.04 -14.14
C PRO A 38 0.51 -1.22 -14.20
N ASN A 39 -0.58 -1.21 -13.42
CA ASN A 39 -1.64 -2.21 -13.56
C ASN A 39 -2.40 -2.07 -14.89
N CYS A 40 -2.36 -0.88 -15.49
CA CYS A 40 -2.87 -0.64 -16.83
C CYS A 40 -1.79 -0.93 -17.87
N ARG A 41 -2.09 -1.80 -18.84
CA ARG A 41 -1.13 -2.19 -19.87
C ARG A 41 -0.94 -1.14 -20.96
N SER A 42 -1.94 -0.29 -21.20
CA SER A 42 -1.87 0.82 -22.14
C SER A 42 -2.26 2.15 -21.49
N ILE A 43 -1.96 3.24 -22.15
CA ILE A 43 -2.32 4.59 -21.71
C ILE A 43 -3.83 4.80 -21.82
N GLU A 44 -4.47 4.23 -22.83
CA GLU A 44 -5.91 4.28 -23.03
C GLU A 44 -6.63 3.58 -21.87
N GLN A 45 -6.16 2.42 -21.45
CA GLN A 45 -6.71 1.71 -20.29
C GLN A 45 -6.54 2.53 -18.99
N LEU A 46 -5.40 3.20 -18.83
CA LEU A 46 -5.17 4.08 -17.67
C LEU A 46 -6.14 5.27 -17.67
N ASP A 47 -6.35 5.89 -18.83
CA ASP A 47 -7.31 6.98 -19.00
C ASP A 47 -8.75 6.54 -18.71
N GLU A 48 -9.14 5.37 -19.19
CA GLU A 48 -10.45 4.75 -18.90
C GLU A 48 -10.65 4.49 -17.40
N TRP A 49 -9.67 3.88 -16.73
CA TRP A 49 -9.75 3.61 -15.30
C TRP A 49 -9.86 4.88 -14.48
N MET A 50 -9.03 5.88 -14.74
CA MET A 50 -9.07 7.16 -14.03
C MET A 50 -10.38 7.91 -14.30
N THR A 51 -10.90 7.88 -15.55
CA THR A 51 -12.20 8.46 -15.90
C THR A 51 -13.32 7.83 -15.09
N ARG A 52 -13.36 6.49 -15.04
CA ARG A 52 -14.36 5.75 -14.30
C ARG A 52 -14.27 6.00 -12.80
N ILE A 53 -13.07 5.92 -12.21
CA ILE A 53 -12.84 6.20 -10.79
C ILE A 53 -13.38 7.58 -10.45
N ARG A 54 -12.93 8.62 -11.17
CA ARG A 54 -13.34 10.00 -10.91
C ARG A 54 -14.85 10.19 -10.99
N ALA A 55 -15.51 9.59 -11.96
CA ALA A 55 -16.96 9.66 -12.14
C ALA A 55 -17.72 9.01 -10.97
N GLU A 56 -17.26 7.86 -10.48
CA GLU A 56 -17.97 7.08 -9.47
C GLU A 56 -17.66 7.48 -8.03
N VAL A 57 -16.45 8.01 -7.74
CA VAL A 57 -16.09 8.41 -6.37
C VAL A 57 -16.56 9.84 -6.03
N GLY A 58 -16.80 10.69 -7.03
CA GLY A 58 -17.22 12.08 -6.82
C GLY A 58 -16.13 12.90 -6.11
N THR A 59 -16.48 13.46 -4.96
CA THR A 59 -15.55 14.27 -4.14
C THR A 59 -14.67 13.46 -3.18
N ARG A 60 -14.87 12.15 -3.09
CA ARG A 60 -14.08 11.28 -2.20
C ARG A 60 -12.63 11.18 -2.68
N PRO A 61 -11.66 11.23 -1.74
CA PRO A 61 -10.26 11.17 -2.12
C PRO A 61 -9.88 9.76 -2.61
N TRP A 62 -9.10 9.73 -3.70
CA TRP A 62 -8.49 8.54 -4.26
C TRP A 62 -7.02 8.81 -4.60
N CYS A 63 -6.26 7.76 -4.89
CA CYS A 63 -4.82 7.84 -5.04
C CYS A 63 -4.34 7.08 -6.28
N ALA A 64 -3.50 7.72 -7.09
CA ALA A 64 -2.71 7.06 -8.13
C ALA A 64 -1.29 6.83 -7.64
N ASN A 65 -0.75 5.62 -7.85
CA ASN A 65 0.64 5.33 -7.54
C ASN A 65 1.48 5.24 -8.81
N LEU A 66 2.54 6.04 -8.86
CA LEU A 66 3.48 6.17 -9.97
C LEU A 66 4.82 5.48 -9.65
N VAL A 67 5.34 4.73 -10.60
CA VAL A 67 6.74 4.29 -10.59
C VAL A 67 7.60 5.39 -11.18
N THR A 68 8.37 6.09 -10.33
CA THR A 68 9.21 7.23 -10.73
C THR A 68 10.68 6.86 -10.98
N HIS A 69 10.97 5.57 -11.16
CA HIS A 69 12.31 5.11 -11.53
C HIS A 69 12.71 5.66 -12.90
N SER A 70 13.96 6.06 -13.07
CA SER A 70 14.48 6.68 -14.29
C SER A 70 14.35 5.79 -15.55
N SER A 71 14.23 4.49 -15.40
CA SER A 71 14.00 3.55 -16.50
C SER A 71 12.51 3.44 -16.91
N ASN A 72 11.58 4.12 -16.23
CA ASN A 72 10.18 4.10 -16.60
C ASN A 72 9.92 5.05 -17.78
N ALA A 73 10.01 4.55 -19.00
CA ALA A 73 9.77 5.33 -20.21
C ALA A 73 8.32 5.83 -20.35
N ARG A 74 7.36 5.22 -19.62
CA ARG A 74 5.94 5.59 -19.65
C ARG A 74 5.59 6.75 -18.72
N LEU A 75 6.48 7.10 -17.78
CA LEU A 75 6.20 8.11 -16.75
C LEU A 75 5.68 9.45 -17.28
N PRO A 76 6.19 10.03 -18.38
CA PRO A 76 5.64 11.28 -18.93
C PRO A 76 4.18 11.17 -19.36
N GLN A 77 3.77 10.02 -19.92
CA GLN A 77 2.39 9.76 -20.33
C GLN A 77 1.49 9.55 -19.11
N ASP A 78 1.96 8.82 -18.10
CA ASP A 78 1.23 8.64 -16.83
C ASP A 78 1.01 10.00 -16.15
N LEU A 79 2.02 10.88 -16.12
CA LEU A 79 1.91 12.23 -15.55
C LEU A 79 0.93 13.13 -16.33
N ALA A 80 0.84 12.99 -17.65
CA ALA A 80 -0.15 13.71 -18.44
C ALA A 80 -1.59 13.30 -18.04
N LEU A 81 -1.83 12.01 -17.76
CA LEU A 81 -3.13 11.55 -17.27
C LEU A 81 -3.37 11.95 -15.81
N VAL A 82 -2.35 11.98 -14.96
CA VAL A 82 -2.46 12.55 -13.61
C VAL A 82 -2.88 14.01 -13.67
N ALA A 83 -2.29 14.83 -14.54
CA ALA A 83 -2.70 16.21 -14.74
C ALA A 83 -4.15 16.35 -15.23
N LYS A 84 -4.59 15.45 -16.12
CA LYS A 84 -5.96 15.41 -16.66
C LYS A 84 -7.00 15.04 -15.61
N HIS A 85 -6.74 13.98 -14.83
CA HIS A 85 -7.71 13.40 -13.90
C HIS A 85 -7.61 13.93 -12.47
N GLN A 86 -6.50 14.56 -12.11
CA GLN A 86 -6.27 15.28 -10.85
C GLN A 86 -6.57 14.45 -9.59
N PRO A 87 -5.94 13.26 -9.40
CA PRO A 87 -6.10 12.52 -8.16
C PRO A 87 -5.65 13.37 -6.97
N PRO A 88 -6.43 13.46 -5.87
CA PRO A 88 -6.04 14.25 -4.68
C PRO A 88 -4.70 13.82 -4.08
N PHE A 89 -4.39 12.52 -4.17
CA PHE A 89 -3.11 11.96 -3.73
C PHE A 89 -2.40 11.27 -4.90
N VAL A 90 -1.10 11.51 -4.97
CA VAL A 90 -0.20 10.77 -5.88
C VAL A 90 0.93 10.18 -5.05
N VAL A 91 1.01 8.87 -5.02
CA VAL A 91 2.12 8.17 -4.38
C VAL A 91 3.21 7.91 -5.41
N THR A 92 4.45 8.17 -5.05
CA THR A 92 5.63 7.87 -5.89
C THR A 92 6.43 6.74 -5.27
N ALA A 93 6.72 5.71 -6.05
CA ALA A 93 7.45 4.53 -5.62
C ALA A 93 8.67 4.25 -6.52
N LEU A 94 9.64 3.52 -5.98
CA LEU A 94 10.85 3.04 -6.66
C LEU A 94 11.76 4.13 -7.27
N GLY A 95 11.55 5.41 -6.91
CA GLY A 95 12.33 6.51 -7.43
C GLY A 95 12.18 7.79 -6.61
N SER A 96 12.66 8.92 -7.16
CA SER A 96 12.48 10.24 -6.55
C SER A 96 11.06 10.77 -6.80
N PRO A 97 10.42 11.46 -5.85
CA PRO A 97 9.13 12.13 -6.07
C PRO A 97 9.24 13.32 -7.04
N LYS A 98 10.44 13.85 -7.24
CA LYS A 98 10.69 15.09 -8.00
C LYS A 98 9.96 15.18 -9.37
N PRO A 99 9.91 14.12 -10.21
CA PRO A 99 9.21 14.21 -11.50
C PRO A 99 7.70 14.47 -11.39
N ALA A 100 7.07 14.14 -10.26
CA ALA A 100 5.62 14.30 -10.08
C ALA A 100 5.24 15.65 -9.43
N ILE A 101 6.17 16.33 -8.75
CA ILE A 101 5.90 17.50 -7.90
C ILE A 101 5.19 18.61 -8.69
N GLU A 102 5.81 19.10 -9.76
CA GLU A 102 5.25 20.23 -10.52
C GLU A 102 3.86 19.92 -11.07
N THR A 103 3.70 18.74 -11.67
CA THR A 103 2.41 18.31 -12.25
C THR A 103 1.32 18.23 -11.19
N VAL A 104 1.60 17.64 -10.05
CA VAL A 104 0.60 17.40 -8.99
C VAL A 104 0.26 18.70 -8.25
N HIS A 105 1.27 19.52 -7.95
CA HIS A 105 1.05 20.80 -7.29
C HIS A 105 0.27 21.79 -8.16
N ALA A 106 0.39 21.72 -9.49
CA ALA A 106 -0.33 22.60 -10.41
C ALA A 106 -1.86 22.55 -10.26
N TYR A 107 -2.42 21.44 -9.79
CA TYR A 107 -3.86 21.31 -9.49
C TYR A 107 -4.19 21.21 -7.99
N GLY A 108 -3.22 21.42 -7.10
CA GLY A 108 -3.41 21.38 -5.64
C GLY A 108 -3.42 19.98 -5.02
N GLY A 109 -3.02 18.95 -5.77
CA GLY A 109 -2.84 17.59 -5.26
C GLY A 109 -1.64 17.45 -4.33
N LYS A 110 -1.51 16.30 -3.67
CA LYS A 110 -0.44 15.98 -2.74
C LYS A 110 0.43 14.84 -3.25
N VAL A 111 1.76 15.04 -3.22
CA VAL A 111 2.75 14.02 -3.56
C VAL A 111 3.23 13.34 -2.28
N ILE A 112 3.00 12.04 -2.19
CA ILE A 112 3.45 11.18 -1.08
C ILE A 112 4.58 10.28 -1.61
N ALA A 113 5.69 10.19 -0.90
CA ALA A 113 6.80 9.33 -1.32
C ALA A 113 6.85 8.04 -0.49
N ASP A 114 6.88 6.88 -1.16
CA ASP A 114 7.16 5.60 -0.51
C ASP A 114 8.62 5.55 -0.05
N VAL A 115 8.83 5.29 1.23
CA VAL A 115 10.15 5.24 1.84
C VAL A 115 10.31 4.06 2.80
N THR A 116 11.48 3.44 2.81
CA THR A 116 11.82 2.29 3.67
C THR A 116 12.89 2.61 4.71
N SER A 117 13.37 3.86 4.76
CA SER A 117 14.39 4.28 5.71
C SER A 117 14.33 5.79 6.00
N VAL A 118 14.86 6.20 7.15
CA VAL A 118 14.96 7.62 7.55
C VAL A 118 15.77 8.44 6.53
N THR A 119 16.80 7.85 5.94
CA THR A 119 17.60 8.51 4.89
C THR A 119 16.76 8.79 3.64
N LEU A 120 15.93 7.85 3.21
CA LEU A 120 15.03 8.04 2.07
C LEU A 120 13.93 9.06 2.40
N ALA A 121 13.40 9.04 3.63
CA ALA A 121 12.43 10.02 4.10
C ALA A 121 12.97 11.46 3.98
N LYS A 122 14.16 11.71 4.49
CA LYS A 122 14.82 13.03 4.38
C LYS A 122 15.08 13.44 2.93
N LYS A 123 15.51 12.51 2.07
CA LYS A 123 15.70 12.77 0.64
C LYS A 123 14.40 13.11 -0.07
N ALA A 124 13.30 12.41 0.24
CA ALA A 124 12.00 12.66 -0.36
C ALA A 124 11.45 14.04 0.02
N ILE A 125 11.57 14.44 1.28
CA ILE A 125 11.18 15.79 1.76
C ILE A 125 12.02 16.86 1.06
N ALA A 126 13.33 16.69 1.00
CA ALA A 126 14.24 17.62 0.32
C ALA A 126 13.95 17.71 -1.19
N ALA A 127 13.36 16.68 -1.79
CA ALA A 127 12.90 16.67 -3.19
C ALA A 127 11.51 17.32 -3.39
N GLY A 128 10.83 17.74 -2.33
CA GLY A 128 9.55 18.46 -2.38
C GLY A 128 8.31 17.61 -2.13
N ALA A 129 8.43 16.36 -1.65
CA ALA A 129 7.26 15.56 -1.28
C ALA A 129 6.47 16.22 -0.14
N ASP A 130 5.14 16.26 -0.28
CA ASP A 130 4.23 16.79 0.75
C ASP A 130 4.09 15.84 1.93
N GLY A 131 4.21 14.54 1.69
CA GLY A 131 4.04 13.49 2.68
C GLY A 131 4.91 12.27 2.41
N LEU A 132 4.91 11.36 3.37
CA LEU A 132 5.68 10.12 3.33
C LEU A 132 4.75 8.92 3.54
N ALA A 133 5.01 7.84 2.80
CA ALA A 133 4.47 6.52 3.10
C ALA A 133 5.62 5.62 3.57
N CYS A 134 5.68 5.41 4.88
CA CYS A 134 6.67 4.58 5.53
C CYS A 134 6.33 3.10 5.37
N ILE A 135 7.06 2.42 4.49
CA ILE A 135 6.93 0.98 4.28
C ILE A 135 7.82 0.27 5.29
N CYS A 136 7.17 -0.35 6.28
CA CYS A 136 7.81 -0.90 7.46
C CYS A 136 8.01 -2.42 7.37
N ALA A 137 8.69 -2.99 8.34
CA ALA A 137 8.69 -4.43 8.56
C ALA A 137 7.25 -4.95 8.71
N GLY A 138 6.98 -6.11 8.13
CA GLY A 138 5.62 -6.70 8.11
C GLY A 138 4.73 -6.25 6.95
N ALA A 139 5.18 -5.35 6.08
CA ALA A 139 4.47 -5.04 4.85
C ALA A 139 4.53 -6.22 3.87
N GLY A 140 3.44 -6.43 3.11
CA GLY A 140 3.40 -7.38 1.99
C GLY A 140 4.05 -6.79 0.74
N GLY A 141 4.49 -7.66 -0.18
CA GLY A 141 5.26 -7.20 -1.33
C GLY A 141 6.60 -6.64 -0.89
N HIS A 142 7.11 -5.63 -1.57
CA HIS A 142 8.33 -4.95 -1.12
C HIS A 142 8.14 -4.42 0.30
N THR A 143 9.09 -4.75 1.18
CA THR A 143 8.99 -4.47 2.62
C THR A 143 10.22 -3.74 3.15
N GLY A 144 10.02 -2.99 4.22
CA GLY A 144 11.11 -2.39 4.99
C GLY A 144 11.59 -3.32 6.11
N THR A 145 12.60 -2.86 6.83
CA THR A 145 13.19 -3.56 8.00
C THR A 145 12.90 -2.85 9.32
N LEU A 146 12.39 -1.61 9.28
CA LEU A 146 12.09 -0.83 10.47
C LEU A 146 10.71 -1.18 11.01
N SER A 147 10.61 -1.30 12.34
CA SER A 147 9.31 -1.42 13.02
C SER A 147 8.46 -0.16 12.76
N PRO A 148 7.13 -0.28 12.56
CA PRO A 148 6.24 0.86 12.37
C PRO A 148 6.40 1.93 13.45
N PHE A 149 6.35 1.57 14.73
CA PHE A 149 6.45 2.52 15.84
C PHE A 149 7.78 3.27 15.88
N ALA A 150 8.90 2.54 15.66
CA ALA A 150 10.22 3.16 15.63
C ALA A 150 10.37 4.11 14.43
N PHE A 151 9.81 3.74 13.28
CA PHE A 151 9.91 4.56 12.07
C PHE A 151 9.04 5.82 12.18
N ILE A 152 7.81 5.72 12.71
CA ILE A 152 6.96 6.89 13.00
C ILE A 152 7.72 7.88 13.88
N SER A 153 8.21 7.45 15.04
CA SER A 153 8.93 8.31 15.99
C SER A 153 10.15 8.97 15.36
N ALA A 154 10.93 8.20 14.58
CA ALA A 154 12.12 8.72 13.92
C ALA A 154 11.80 9.77 12.84
N VAL A 155 10.70 9.60 12.10
CA VAL A 155 10.26 10.57 11.08
C VAL A 155 9.64 11.80 11.73
N ARG A 156 8.80 11.64 12.74
CA ARG A 156 8.17 12.77 13.46
C ARG A 156 9.18 13.68 14.17
N ALA A 157 10.37 13.20 14.44
CA ALA A 157 11.44 14.05 14.98
C ALA A 157 11.89 15.20 14.04
N PHE A 158 11.55 15.15 12.74
CA PHE A 158 11.95 16.15 11.76
C PHE A 158 10.90 16.48 10.69
N PHE A 159 9.71 15.87 10.76
CA PHE A 159 8.67 16.05 9.75
C PHE A 159 7.26 16.03 10.34
N ASP A 160 6.50 17.11 10.12
CA ASP A 160 5.12 17.30 10.60
C ASP A 160 4.06 17.13 9.50
N GLY A 161 4.48 16.89 8.25
CA GLY A 161 3.57 16.66 7.13
C GLY A 161 2.87 15.30 7.17
N PRO A 162 1.99 15.01 6.19
CA PRO A 162 1.24 13.76 6.13
C PRO A 162 2.13 12.51 6.19
N LEU A 163 1.84 11.62 7.13
CA LEU A 163 2.58 10.39 7.35
C LEU A 163 1.66 9.18 7.25
N ILE A 164 1.85 8.39 6.21
CA ILE A 164 1.19 7.10 6.01
C ILE A 164 2.13 6.01 6.51
N VAL A 165 1.61 5.00 7.19
CA VAL A 165 2.41 3.89 7.71
C VAL A 165 1.82 2.55 7.28
N GLY A 166 2.64 1.68 6.69
CA GLY A 166 2.25 0.34 6.28
C GLY A 166 3.22 -0.72 6.77
N GLY A 167 2.70 -1.82 7.32
CA GLY A 167 3.48 -2.96 7.79
C GLY A 167 2.87 -3.62 9.02
N GLY A 168 2.32 -4.82 8.88
CA GLY A 168 1.78 -5.62 9.97
C GLY A 168 0.51 -5.08 10.63
N ILE A 169 -0.13 -4.06 10.06
CA ILE A 169 -1.39 -3.50 10.57
C ILE A 169 -2.54 -4.24 9.89
N SER A 170 -3.37 -4.93 10.67
CA SER A 170 -4.37 -5.88 10.15
C SER A 170 -5.80 -5.65 10.63
N ASP A 171 -5.98 -4.84 11.66
CA ASP A 171 -7.25 -4.58 12.31
C ASP A 171 -7.40 -3.11 12.71
N GLY A 172 -8.59 -2.72 13.16
CA GLY A 172 -8.89 -1.37 13.61
C GLY A 172 -8.11 -0.96 14.85
N ALA A 173 -7.73 -1.90 15.71
CA ALA A 173 -6.91 -1.61 16.89
C ALA A 173 -5.47 -1.24 16.47
N GLY A 174 -4.92 -1.91 15.47
CA GLY A 174 -3.64 -1.57 14.87
C GLY A 174 -3.67 -0.19 14.19
N VAL A 175 -4.77 0.15 13.50
CA VAL A 175 -4.99 1.50 12.95
C VAL A 175 -4.95 2.53 14.07
N ALA A 176 -5.74 2.34 15.16
CA ALA A 176 -5.77 3.25 16.30
C ALA A 176 -4.38 3.41 16.95
N GLY A 177 -3.64 2.30 17.06
CA GLY A 177 -2.28 2.29 17.59
C GLY A 177 -1.29 3.10 16.73
N ALA A 178 -1.35 2.97 15.41
CA ALA A 178 -0.51 3.74 14.48
C ALA A 178 -0.81 5.23 14.54
N ILE A 179 -2.09 5.62 14.57
CA ILE A 179 -2.51 7.02 14.71
C ILE A 179 -2.05 7.58 16.07
N ALA A 180 -2.25 6.84 17.16
CA ALA A 180 -1.76 7.24 18.50
C ALA A 180 -0.24 7.41 18.56
N ALA A 181 0.51 6.64 17.76
CA ALA A 181 1.97 6.76 17.65
C ALA A 181 2.43 7.96 16.79
N GLY A 182 1.51 8.61 16.07
CA GLY A 182 1.80 9.80 15.27
C GLY A 182 1.66 9.64 13.76
N ALA A 183 1.15 8.53 13.24
CA ALA A 183 0.75 8.44 11.83
C ALA A 183 -0.53 9.26 11.58
N ASP A 184 -0.69 9.81 10.37
CA ASP A 184 -1.95 10.42 9.94
C ASP A 184 -2.85 9.41 9.23
N TYR A 185 -2.22 8.43 8.55
CA TYR A 185 -2.91 7.39 7.80
C TYR A 185 -2.19 6.06 7.92
N VAL A 186 -2.90 5.00 7.58
CA VAL A 186 -2.37 3.64 7.52
C VAL A 186 -2.54 3.05 6.13
N TYR A 187 -1.50 2.38 5.61
CA TYR A 187 -1.59 1.50 4.44
C TYR A 187 -2.00 0.10 4.88
N MET A 188 -3.07 -0.40 4.29
CA MET A 188 -3.51 -1.79 4.42
C MET A 188 -3.64 -2.44 3.05
N GLY A 189 -2.86 -3.48 2.77
CA GLY A 189 -2.91 -4.20 1.50
C GLY A 189 -3.58 -5.57 1.64
N THR A 190 -3.05 -6.43 2.51
CA THR A 190 -3.37 -7.86 2.57
C THR A 190 -4.87 -8.14 2.73
N SER A 191 -5.58 -7.42 3.60
CA SER A 191 -7.03 -7.55 3.74
C SER A 191 -7.78 -7.20 2.45
N PHE A 192 -7.29 -6.21 1.70
CA PHE A 192 -7.91 -5.78 0.45
C PHE A 192 -7.50 -6.62 -0.78
N ILE A 193 -6.45 -7.46 -0.69
CA ILE A 193 -6.22 -8.50 -1.70
C ILE A 193 -7.40 -9.49 -1.72
N ALA A 194 -7.92 -9.84 -0.54
CA ALA A 194 -9.05 -10.74 -0.40
C ALA A 194 -10.42 -10.07 -0.67
N ALA A 195 -10.47 -8.77 -0.94
CA ALA A 195 -11.73 -8.11 -1.29
C ALA A 195 -12.33 -8.68 -2.58
N GLU A 196 -13.67 -8.76 -2.65
CA GLU A 196 -14.39 -9.23 -3.84
C GLU A 196 -14.00 -8.42 -5.08
N GLU A 197 -13.83 -7.10 -4.91
CA GLU A 197 -13.55 -6.14 -5.98
C GLU A 197 -12.09 -6.12 -6.43
N SER A 198 -11.20 -6.84 -5.75
CA SER A 198 -9.79 -6.94 -6.16
C SER A 198 -9.61 -7.79 -7.41
N LEU A 199 -8.58 -7.50 -8.20
CA LEU A 199 -8.21 -8.28 -9.38
C LEU A 199 -7.45 -9.58 -9.03
N ALA A 200 -7.21 -9.85 -7.74
CA ALA A 200 -6.53 -11.06 -7.31
C ALA A 200 -7.33 -12.30 -7.72
N PRO A 201 -6.68 -13.34 -8.30
CA PRO A 201 -7.37 -14.58 -8.63
C PRO A 201 -7.89 -15.28 -7.38
N VAL A 202 -8.97 -16.06 -7.52
CA VAL A 202 -9.61 -16.80 -6.42
C VAL A 202 -8.60 -17.61 -5.62
N ALA A 203 -7.71 -18.34 -6.28
CA ALA A 203 -6.69 -19.13 -5.63
C ALA A 203 -5.73 -18.31 -4.72
N TYR A 204 -5.45 -17.05 -5.08
CA TYR A 204 -4.68 -16.15 -4.22
C TYR A 204 -5.47 -15.77 -2.97
N LYS A 205 -6.75 -15.41 -3.13
CA LYS A 205 -7.65 -15.07 -2.01
C LYS A 205 -7.81 -16.25 -1.05
N ASP A 206 -8.00 -17.46 -1.59
CA ASP A 206 -8.10 -18.71 -0.80
C ASP A 206 -6.81 -19.01 -0.04
N MET A 207 -5.65 -18.83 -0.69
CA MET A 207 -4.35 -19.02 -0.05
C MET A 207 -4.15 -18.03 1.12
N LEU A 208 -4.58 -16.77 0.97
CA LEU A 208 -4.53 -15.78 2.05
C LEU A 208 -5.42 -16.17 3.23
N ALA A 209 -6.63 -16.67 2.96
CA ALA A 209 -7.58 -17.10 4.00
C ALA A 209 -7.08 -18.30 4.81
N ALA A 210 -6.26 -19.15 4.19
CA ALA A 210 -5.65 -20.32 4.83
C ALA A 210 -4.32 -20.02 5.55
N ALA A 211 -3.62 -18.93 5.16
CA ALA A 211 -2.28 -18.62 5.63
C ALA A 211 -2.26 -17.99 7.04
N GLN A 212 -1.17 -18.24 7.75
CA GLN A 212 -0.83 -17.61 9.03
C GLN A 212 0.48 -16.80 8.89
N ILE A 213 0.85 -16.05 9.93
CA ILE A 213 2.09 -15.24 9.94
C ILE A 213 3.32 -16.09 9.66
N GLU A 214 3.36 -17.30 10.17
CA GLU A 214 4.45 -18.28 10.03
C GLU A 214 4.62 -18.78 8.58
N ASP A 215 3.58 -18.60 7.75
CA ASP A 215 3.62 -18.91 6.32
C ASP A 215 4.27 -17.82 5.47
N LEU A 216 4.80 -16.79 6.10
CA LEU A 216 5.49 -15.71 5.41
C LEU A 216 7.01 -15.90 5.44
N LEU A 217 7.65 -15.45 4.36
CA LEU A 217 9.09 -15.38 4.21
C LEU A 217 9.49 -14.04 3.60
N VAL A 218 10.41 -13.32 4.22
CA VAL A 218 11.05 -12.14 3.62
C VAL A 218 12.31 -12.58 2.90
N SER A 219 12.35 -12.38 1.59
CA SER A 219 13.51 -12.71 0.76
C SER A 219 13.71 -11.68 -0.34
N ALA A 220 14.96 -11.37 -0.65
CA ALA A 220 15.36 -10.58 -1.82
C ALA A 220 15.68 -11.45 -3.04
N GLY A 221 15.70 -12.78 -2.90
CA GLY A 221 16.13 -13.73 -3.93
C GLY A 221 15.29 -13.74 -5.20
N ILE A 222 14.07 -13.19 -5.17
CA ILE A 222 13.17 -13.17 -6.34
C ILE A 222 13.29 -11.85 -7.12
N THR A 223 13.34 -10.72 -6.42
CA THR A 223 13.23 -9.39 -7.02
C THR A 223 14.49 -8.53 -6.86
N GLY A 224 15.50 -9.03 -6.16
CA GLY A 224 16.69 -8.25 -5.80
C GLY A 224 16.45 -7.21 -4.69
N THR A 225 15.21 -7.11 -4.20
CA THR A 225 14.78 -6.22 -3.10
C THR A 225 13.98 -7.05 -2.10
N PRO A 226 14.16 -6.85 -0.78
CA PRO A 226 13.39 -7.58 0.23
C PRO A 226 11.89 -7.47 -0.02
N ALA A 227 11.23 -8.60 -0.11
CA ALA A 227 9.78 -8.69 -0.24
C ALA A 227 9.24 -9.85 0.60
N SER A 228 8.03 -9.69 1.13
CA SER A 228 7.36 -10.69 1.94
C SER A 228 6.48 -11.58 1.05
N TRP A 229 6.75 -12.88 1.05
CA TRP A 229 6.15 -13.88 0.19
C TRP A 229 5.38 -14.92 0.99
N LEU A 230 4.32 -15.47 0.39
CA LEU A 230 3.64 -16.65 0.91
C LEU A 230 4.46 -17.91 0.61
N LYS A 231 4.91 -18.62 1.64
CA LYS A 231 5.65 -19.90 1.50
C LYS A 231 4.89 -20.94 0.67
N PRO A 232 3.56 -21.12 0.83
CA PRO A 232 2.81 -22.00 -0.06
C PRO A 232 2.95 -21.61 -1.53
N SER A 233 2.82 -20.32 -1.85
CA SER A 233 2.98 -19.85 -3.23
C SER A 233 4.40 -20.07 -3.78
N LEU A 234 5.43 -19.96 -2.93
CA LEU A 234 6.80 -20.29 -3.33
C LEU A 234 6.90 -21.78 -3.71
N ARG A 235 6.36 -22.68 -2.87
CA ARG A 235 6.37 -24.14 -3.10
C ARG A 235 5.62 -24.53 -4.39
N ASP A 236 4.43 -23.92 -4.60
CA ASP A 236 3.63 -24.17 -5.81
C ASP A 236 4.36 -23.76 -7.09
N ASN A 237 5.29 -22.81 -6.98
CA ASN A 237 6.16 -22.36 -8.08
C ASN A 237 7.54 -23.05 -8.10
N GLY A 238 7.71 -24.14 -7.36
CA GLY A 238 8.93 -24.96 -7.40
C GLY A 238 10.12 -24.38 -6.66
N MET A 239 9.87 -23.44 -5.73
CA MET A 239 10.89 -22.83 -4.88
C MET A 239 10.87 -23.46 -3.49
N ASP A 240 12.06 -23.64 -2.91
CA ASP A 240 12.20 -24.05 -1.51
C ASP A 240 12.30 -22.82 -0.61
N PRO A 241 11.29 -22.54 0.23
CA PRO A 241 11.32 -21.38 1.14
C PRO A 241 12.48 -21.43 2.14
N ASP A 242 13.01 -22.62 2.43
CA ASP A 242 14.09 -22.81 3.40
C ASP A 242 15.49 -22.65 2.76
N ASN A 243 15.57 -22.66 1.41
CA ASN A 243 16.79 -22.52 0.62
C ASN A 243 16.65 -21.46 -0.48
N MET A 244 16.18 -20.27 -0.15
CA MET A 244 16.04 -19.20 -1.13
C MET A 244 17.41 -18.73 -1.63
N PRO A 245 17.54 -18.45 -2.93
CA PRO A 245 18.80 -17.93 -3.47
C PRO A 245 19.13 -16.56 -2.87
N ASP A 246 20.43 -16.25 -2.86
CA ASP A 246 20.89 -14.89 -2.58
C ASP A 246 20.31 -13.90 -3.58
N ALA A 247 20.18 -12.64 -3.16
CA ALA A 247 19.66 -11.59 -4.01
C ALA A 247 20.46 -11.51 -5.31
N PRO A 248 19.81 -11.68 -6.48
CA PRO A 248 20.47 -11.31 -7.72
C PRO A 248 20.88 -9.85 -7.62
N GLY A 249 22.10 -9.51 -8.02
CA GLY A 249 22.58 -8.12 -8.01
C GLY A 249 21.48 -7.20 -8.59
N ARG A 250 21.38 -5.95 -8.11
CA ARG A 250 20.35 -4.96 -8.48
C ARG A 250 20.30 -4.71 -10.01
N ALA A 251 19.88 -5.70 -10.77
CA ALA A 251 19.50 -5.54 -12.15
C ALA A 251 17.96 -5.60 -12.17
N TYR A 252 17.33 -4.53 -12.58
CA TYR A 252 15.91 -4.48 -12.94
C TYR A 252 15.73 -5.25 -14.27
N ASP A 253 16.18 -6.51 -14.28
CA ASP A 253 16.07 -7.39 -15.42
C ASP A 253 14.92 -8.37 -15.19
N SER A 254 13.84 -8.13 -15.91
CA SER A 254 12.64 -8.96 -15.91
C SER A 254 12.83 -10.33 -16.57
N SER A 255 14.02 -10.67 -17.06
CA SER A 255 14.23 -11.79 -17.99
C SER A 255 14.91 -13.01 -17.39
N GLN A 256 15.40 -13.02 -16.14
CA GLN A 256 16.22 -14.13 -15.66
C GLN A 256 15.58 -15.03 -14.61
N SER A 257 15.57 -16.31 -14.95
CA SER A 257 15.63 -17.57 -14.18
C SER A 257 14.40 -18.04 -13.40
N PHE A 258 13.22 -17.49 -13.60
CA PHE A 258 11.98 -18.02 -13.03
C PHE A 258 11.06 -18.60 -14.11
N LYS A 259 10.51 -19.81 -13.92
CA LYS A 259 9.47 -20.37 -14.81
C LYS A 259 8.13 -19.64 -14.68
N GLY A 260 7.90 -18.92 -13.57
CA GLY A 260 6.69 -18.12 -13.31
C GLY A 260 6.92 -16.61 -13.54
N LYS A 261 5.86 -15.87 -13.88
CA LYS A 261 5.89 -14.41 -13.93
C LYS A 261 5.88 -13.89 -12.49
N ARG A 262 6.93 -13.16 -12.08
CA ARG A 262 6.99 -12.47 -10.78
C ARG A 262 5.70 -11.70 -10.53
N TRP A 263 5.18 -11.74 -9.31
CA TRP A 263 3.95 -11.08 -8.88
C TRP A 263 2.64 -11.60 -9.47
N ALA A 264 2.65 -12.23 -10.65
CA ALA A 264 1.46 -12.84 -11.24
C ALA A 264 1.23 -14.25 -10.69
N ASP A 265 2.31 -15.04 -10.59
CA ASP A 265 2.26 -16.44 -10.21
C ASP A 265 2.80 -16.66 -8.78
N VAL A 266 3.71 -15.78 -8.30
CA VAL A 266 4.26 -15.85 -6.94
C VAL A 266 3.64 -14.76 -6.10
N TRP A 267 2.91 -15.16 -5.07
CA TRP A 267 2.05 -14.28 -4.28
C TRP A 267 2.70 -13.85 -2.97
N SER A 268 2.32 -12.65 -2.55
CA SER A 268 2.86 -11.98 -1.38
C SER A 268 1.77 -11.64 -0.37
N ALA A 269 2.15 -11.54 0.90
CA ALA A 269 1.28 -11.01 1.94
C ALA A 269 2.10 -10.29 3.00
N GLY A 270 1.46 -9.39 3.75
CA GLY A 270 2.02 -8.81 4.97
C GLY A 270 1.66 -9.61 6.21
N GLN A 271 2.28 -9.28 7.32
CA GLN A 271 2.08 -9.96 8.60
C GLN A 271 0.64 -9.88 9.15
N GLY A 272 -0.21 -9.06 8.54
CA GLY A 272 -1.65 -9.05 8.81
C GLY A 272 -2.44 -10.18 8.18
N VAL A 273 -1.80 -11.16 7.52
CA VAL A 273 -2.47 -12.24 6.78
C VAL A 273 -3.43 -13.05 7.66
N GLY A 274 -3.09 -13.32 8.92
CA GLY A 274 -3.96 -14.07 9.83
C GLY A 274 -5.32 -13.41 10.16
N ALA A 275 -5.51 -12.14 9.80
CA ALA A 275 -6.80 -11.45 9.92
C ALA A 275 -7.74 -11.71 8.73
N VAL A 276 -7.24 -12.24 7.62
CA VAL A 276 -8.05 -12.60 6.44
C VAL A 276 -8.78 -13.91 6.70
N LYS A 277 -10.11 -13.89 6.65
CA LYS A 277 -10.93 -15.08 6.95
C LYS A 277 -11.66 -15.63 5.72
N GLY A 278 -11.55 -14.97 4.59
CA GLY A 278 -12.20 -15.31 3.34
C GLY A 278 -12.34 -14.09 2.45
N THR A 279 -13.03 -14.28 1.33
CA THR A 279 -13.38 -13.20 0.40
C THR A 279 -14.63 -12.49 0.89
N GLU A 280 -14.58 -11.17 0.98
CA GLU A 280 -15.71 -10.33 1.41
C GLU A 280 -15.67 -8.97 0.68
N PRO A 281 -16.79 -8.26 0.54
CA PRO A 281 -16.80 -6.92 -0.04
C PRO A 281 -15.88 -5.94 0.73
N ALA A 282 -15.21 -5.04 0.02
CA ALA A 282 -14.36 -4.01 0.65
C ALA A 282 -15.12 -3.18 1.68
N ALA A 283 -16.42 -2.93 1.46
CA ALA A 283 -17.27 -2.23 2.42
C ALA A 283 -17.41 -2.98 3.76
N VAL A 284 -17.49 -4.32 3.74
CA VAL A 284 -17.57 -5.16 4.94
C VAL A 284 -16.25 -5.12 5.70
N ILE A 285 -15.12 -5.17 4.97
CA ILE A 285 -13.78 -5.01 5.57
C ILE A 285 -13.68 -3.67 6.31
N VAL A 286 -14.06 -2.56 5.65
CA VAL A 286 -14.01 -1.21 6.24
C VAL A 286 -14.94 -1.09 7.45
N GLU A 287 -16.15 -1.66 7.39
CA GLU A 287 -17.10 -1.67 8.51
C GLU A 287 -16.53 -2.38 9.75
N ARG A 288 -15.91 -3.54 9.55
CA ARG A 288 -15.24 -4.28 10.63
C ARG A 288 -14.09 -3.46 11.22
N LEU A 289 -13.21 -2.91 10.39
CA LEU A 289 -12.10 -2.07 10.83
C LEU A 289 -12.57 -0.85 11.62
N ALA A 290 -13.68 -0.21 11.22
CA ALA A 290 -14.23 0.95 11.92
C ALA A 290 -14.73 0.58 13.33
N ARG A 291 -15.47 -0.53 13.47
CA ARG A 291 -15.90 -1.01 14.79
C ARG A 291 -14.74 -1.35 15.72
N GLU A 292 -13.71 -2.00 15.18
CA GLU A 292 -12.50 -2.35 15.93
C GLU A 292 -11.70 -1.11 16.35
N TYR A 293 -11.62 -0.10 15.47
CA TYR A 293 -11.00 1.19 15.73
C TYR A 293 -11.69 1.93 16.88
N ASP A 294 -13.02 2.05 16.81
CA ASP A 294 -13.83 2.71 17.85
C ASP A 294 -13.70 1.97 19.19
N ALA A 295 -13.74 0.64 19.19
CA ALA A 295 -13.54 -0.18 20.38
C ALA A 295 -12.14 0.01 21.00
N ALA A 296 -11.10 0.17 20.17
CA ALA A 296 -9.75 0.44 20.64
C ALA A 296 -9.63 1.81 21.30
N GLN A 297 -10.21 2.85 20.68
CA GLN A 297 -10.26 4.20 21.27
C GLN A 297 -11.00 4.21 22.62
N ALA A 298 -12.17 3.59 22.70
CA ALA A 298 -12.93 3.48 23.95
C ALA A 298 -12.12 2.77 25.06
N ARG A 299 -11.40 1.69 24.71
CA ARG A 299 -10.53 0.99 25.65
C ARG A 299 -9.38 1.87 26.17
N LEU A 300 -8.77 2.70 25.31
CA LEU A 300 -7.71 3.62 25.70
C LEU A 300 -8.25 4.72 26.65
N ALA A 301 -9.40 5.30 26.33
CA ALA A 301 -10.07 6.31 27.19
C ALA A 301 -10.38 5.73 28.58
N ALA A 302 -11.01 4.55 28.65
CA ALA A 302 -11.36 3.91 29.92
C ALA A 302 -10.12 3.51 30.75
N ARG A 303 -8.98 3.22 30.14
CA ARG A 303 -7.72 2.98 30.86
C ARG A 303 -7.18 4.26 31.50
N ARG A 304 -7.23 5.38 30.77
CA ARG A 304 -6.77 6.68 31.27
C ARG A 304 -7.59 7.11 32.50
N GLU A 305 -8.91 6.99 32.47
CA GLU A 305 -9.80 7.31 33.59
C GLU A 305 -9.46 6.48 34.83
N ARG A 306 -9.24 5.16 34.68
CA ARG A 306 -8.85 4.27 35.78
C ARG A 306 -7.45 4.56 36.36
N SER A 307 -6.55 5.15 35.58
CA SER A 307 -5.21 5.51 36.06
C SER A 307 -5.19 6.83 36.82
N LEU A 308 -6.25 7.64 36.73
CA LEU A 308 -6.40 8.93 37.39
C LEU A 308 -7.29 8.84 38.65
N ALA A 309 -7.96 7.72 38.88
CA ALA A 309 -8.77 7.40 40.07
C ALA A 309 -7.95 6.60 41.08
#